data_ab4d162cb17e47b3b28bc62ffa8c24ea
#
_entry.id   ab4d162cb17e47b3b28bc62ffa8c24ea
#
_cell.length_a   1.000
_cell.length_b   1.000
_cell.length_c   1.000
_cell.angle_alpha   90.00
_cell.angle_beta   90.00
_cell.angle_gamma   90.00
#
_symmetry.space_group_name_H-M   'P 1'
#
loop_
_entity.id
_entity.type
_entity.pdbx_description
1 polymer ?
#
loop_
_entity_poly.entity_id
_entity_poly.type
_entity_poly.pdbx_seq_one_letter_code
_entity_poly.pdbx_strand_id
1 'polypeptide(L)'
;MGLATNQSTLFASGHPGINSKFAQPVGVLSSSDNGVTWKQVSLKGEVDFHMLEVGRSDMYGVDSGKGELMYSANLGKSWSSRGVNTYSDIAIDSSKAGAAFGLKKGQIYKSSDSFRSEKIIKSKLAFSAIELVGKRFYAVSGSNLYLSTNGAASWAALATFDKPIGVISTSESMLLVAAGDKILISKDLGKSFK
;
A
#
# COMPACT_ATOMS: atom_id res chain seq x y z
N MET A 1 6.91 0.90 10.46
CA MET A 1 7.88 0.54 9.38
C MET A 1 7.13 0.24 8.11
N GLY A 2 7.50 0.87 6.99
CA GLY A 2 6.96 0.61 5.67
C GLY A 2 7.88 -0.30 4.86
N LEU A 3 7.31 -1.27 4.15
CA LEU A 3 8.00 -2.12 3.19
C LEU A 3 7.11 -2.29 1.97
N ALA A 4 7.64 -1.98 0.80
CA ALA A 4 6.92 -2.08 -0.46
C ALA A 4 7.86 -2.56 -1.57
N THR A 5 7.31 -3.06 -2.65
CA THR A 5 8.08 -3.59 -3.76
C THR A 5 7.58 -3.08 -5.11
N ASN A 6 8.51 -2.79 -6.00
CA ASN A 6 8.25 -2.50 -7.41
C ASN A 6 9.14 -3.40 -8.26
N GLN A 7 8.53 -4.35 -8.98
CA GLN A 7 9.25 -5.35 -9.77
C GLN A 7 10.30 -6.09 -8.91
N SER A 8 11.61 -5.84 -9.17
CA SER A 8 12.73 -6.46 -8.46
C SER A 8 13.35 -5.55 -7.38
N THR A 9 12.78 -4.38 -7.12
CA THR A 9 13.30 -3.44 -6.13
C THR A 9 12.42 -3.42 -4.90
N LEU A 10 13.02 -3.63 -3.73
CA LEU A 10 12.39 -3.44 -2.44
C LEU A 10 12.64 -2.00 -1.97
N PHE A 11 11.63 -1.39 -1.36
CA PHE A 11 11.74 -0.11 -0.69
C PHE A 11 11.32 -0.27 0.77
N ALA A 12 12.04 0.38 1.67
CA ALA A 12 11.76 0.32 3.10
C ALA A 12 11.92 1.70 3.75
N SER A 13 11.19 1.88 4.85
CA SER A 13 11.34 3.02 5.76
C SER A 13 11.12 2.57 7.20
N GLY A 14 11.63 3.34 8.17
CA GLY A 14 11.49 3.01 9.59
C GLY A 14 12.71 3.41 10.40
N HIS A 15 13.01 2.58 11.40
CA HIS A 15 14.14 2.78 12.31
C HIS A 15 15.29 1.83 12.00
N PRO A 16 16.55 2.27 12.11
CA PRO A 16 17.70 1.40 11.92
C PRO A 16 17.85 0.43 13.10
N GLY A 17 18.45 -0.72 12.85
CA GLY A 17 18.90 -1.62 13.91
C GLY A 17 20.01 -0.99 14.77
N ILE A 18 20.23 -1.53 15.99
CA ILE A 18 21.12 -0.97 17.02
C ILE A 18 22.55 -0.69 16.49
N ASN A 19 23.08 -1.54 15.61
CA ASN A 19 24.42 -1.42 15.03
C ASN A 19 24.43 -0.93 13.59
N SER A 20 23.34 -0.32 13.15
CA SER A 20 23.21 0.16 11.77
C SER A 20 24.02 1.44 11.53
N LYS A 21 24.54 1.59 10.32
CA LYS A 21 25.19 2.83 9.84
C LYS A 21 24.17 3.85 9.28
N PHE A 22 22.91 3.47 9.19
CA PHE A 22 21.85 4.37 8.70
C PHE A 22 21.46 5.40 9.76
N ALA A 23 21.02 6.56 9.30
CA ALA A 23 20.46 7.58 10.18
C ALA A 23 19.14 7.10 10.84
N GLN A 24 18.73 7.76 11.91
CA GLN A 24 17.46 7.54 12.58
C GLN A 24 16.58 8.80 12.50
N PRO A 25 15.41 8.72 11.88
CA PRO A 25 14.88 7.59 11.09
C PRO A 25 15.69 7.36 9.81
N VAL A 26 15.50 6.17 9.19
CA VAL A 26 16.28 5.81 7.99
C VAL A 26 15.90 6.63 6.76
N GLY A 27 14.74 7.27 6.75
CA GLY A 27 14.18 7.85 5.53
C GLY A 27 13.71 6.74 4.56
N VAL A 28 14.11 6.84 3.32
CA VAL A 28 13.78 5.85 2.29
C VAL A 28 15.01 5.05 1.89
N LEU A 29 14.91 3.74 2.02
CA LEU A 29 15.92 2.77 1.59
C LEU A 29 15.43 2.00 0.36
N SER A 30 16.36 1.52 -0.47
CA SER A 30 16.07 0.58 -1.55
C SER A 30 17.06 -0.58 -1.57
N SER A 31 16.59 -1.75 -2.01
CA SER A 31 17.40 -2.94 -2.28
C SER A 31 17.04 -3.49 -3.65
N SER A 32 18.04 -3.86 -4.43
CA SER A 32 17.91 -4.52 -5.75
C SER A 32 18.41 -5.96 -5.75
N ASP A 33 18.70 -6.52 -4.59
CA ASP A 33 19.28 -7.85 -4.37
C ASP A 33 18.48 -8.66 -3.31
N ASN A 34 17.16 -8.53 -3.34
CA ASN A 34 16.21 -9.21 -2.44
C ASN A 34 16.44 -8.92 -0.94
N GLY A 35 16.90 -7.71 -0.61
CA GLY A 35 17.08 -7.27 0.78
C GLY A 35 18.43 -7.63 1.39
N VAL A 36 19.37 -8.17 0.60
CA VAL A 36 20.74 -8.50 1.08
C VAL A 36 21.52 -7.22 1.37
N THR A 37 21.46 -6.24 0.46
CA THR A 37 22.04 -4.91 0.69
C THR A 37 21.02 -3.82 0.50
N TRP A 38 21.19 -2.73 1.27
CA TRP A 38 20.30 -1.58 1.25
C TRP A 38 21.05 -0.30 0.97
N LYS A 39 20.47 0.55 0.14
CA LYS A 39 21.00 1.89 -0.19
C LYS A 39 20.03 2.95 0.25
N GLN A 40 20.55 4.06 0.76
CA GLN A 40 19.77 5.23 1.10
C GLN A 40 19.35 5.97 -0.19
N VAL A 41 18.06 6.23 -0.33
CA VAL A 41 17.47 6.94 -1.48
C VAL A 41 17.31 8.41 -1.17
N SER A 42 16.60 8.73 -0.06
CA SER A 42 16.27 10.11 0.30
C SER A 42 15.79 10.24 1.76
N LEU A 43 15.54 11.46 2.21
CA LEU A 43 14.90 11.83 3.48
C LEU A 43 15.61 11.25 4.71
N LYS A 44 16.94 11.13 4.62
CA LYS A 44 17.81 10.60 5.66
C LYS A 44 17.68 11.39 6.95
N GLY A 45 17.27 10.76 8.04
CA GLY A 45 17.09 11.40 9.34
C GLY A 45 15.84 12.28 9.43
N GLU A 46 14.98 12.30 8.41
CA GLU A 46 13.89 13.25 8.31
C GLU A 46 12.51 12.60 8.46
N VAL A 47 12.30 11.36 7.93
CA VAL A 47 11.00 10.71 7.93
C VAL A 47 11.07 9.25 8.35
N ASP A 48 9.97 8.80 8.97
CA ASP A 48 9.65 7.41 9.26
C ASP A 48 8.28 7.08 8.63
N PHE A 49 8.30 6.50 7.45
CA PHE A 49 7.07 6.08 6.79
C PHE A 49 6.53 4.80 7.41
N HIS A 50 5.39 4.88 8.10
CA HIS A 50 4.67 3.72 8.59
C HIS A 50 3.75 3.10 7.54
N MET A 51 3.31 3.88 6.56
CA MET A 51 2.71 3.42 5.32
C MET A 51 3.64 3.81 4.18
N LEU A 52 3.96 2.88 3.31
CA LEU A 52 4.79 3.10 2.13
C LEU A 52 4.24 2.25 0.98
N GLU A 53 3.75 2.94 -0.06
CA GLU A 53 3.20 2.31 -1.25
C GLU A 53 4.02 2.69 -2.48
N VAL A 54 4.25 1.71 -3.35
CA VAL A 54 5.09 1.87 -4.53
C VAL A 54 4.34 1.42 -5.77
N GLY A 55 4.18 2.36 -6.71
CA GLY A 55 3.68 2.09 -8.05
C GLY A 55 4.81 1.85 -9.05
N ARG A 56 4.49 2.01 -10.32
CA ARG A 56 5.47 1.85 -11.41
C ARG A 56 6.58 2.90 -11.38
N SER A 57 6.25 4.13 -11.08
CA SER A 57 7.18 5.28 -11.08
C SER A 57 6.98 6.21 -9.89
N ASP A 58 5.89 6.06 -9.18
CA ASP A 58 5.47 6.92 -8.08
C ASP A 58 5.35 6.15 -6.76
N MET A 59 5.38 6.89 -5.68
CA MET A 59 5.27 6.37 -4.33
C MET A 59 4.42 7.30 -3.48
N TYR A 60 3.76 6.70 -2.49
CA TYR A 60 3.13 7.39 -1.38
C TYR A 60 3.73 6.92 -0.07
N GLY A 61 3.94 7.85 0.85
CA GLY A 61 4.41 7.56 2.21
C GLY A 61 3.64 8.39 3.23
N VAL A 62 3.35 7.80 4.38
CA VAL A 62 2.81 8.54 5.52
C VAL A 62 3.89 8.68 6.57
N ASP A 63 4.35 9.92 6.76
CA ASP A 63 5.30 10.26 7.82
C ASP A 63 4.63 10.18 9.18
N SER A 64 5.06 9.23 10.00
CA SER A 64 4.51 9.01 11.35
C SER A 64 4.82 10.15 12.31
N GLY A 65 5.92 10.87 12.10
CA GLY A 65 6.34 11.99 12.95
C GLY A 65 5.46 13.22 12.78
N LYS A 66 5.04 13.51 11.53
CA LYS A 66 4.23 14.70 11.20
C LYS A 66 2.78 14.37 10.88
N GLY A 67 2.44 13.09 10.68
CA GLY A 67 1.12 12.68 10.22
C GLY A 67 0.80 13.16 8.80
N GLU A 68 1.82 13.37 7.96
CA GLU A 68 1.67 13.89 6.61
C GLU A 68 1.65 12.78 5.55
N LEU A 69 0.78 12.92 4.57
CA LEU A 69 0.86 12.18 3.32
C LEU A 69 1.89 12.84 2.40
N MET A 70 2.84 12.07 1.95
CA MET A 70 3.87 12.48 1.01
C MET A 70 3.78 11.71 -0.30
N TYR A 71 4.09 12.37 -1.41
CA TYR A 71 4.10 11.81 -2.75
C TYR A 71 5.45 12.02 -3.43
N SER A 72 5.93 10.99 -4.10
CA SER A 72 7.08 11.01 -4.99
C SER A 72 6.67 10.56 -6.39
N ALA A 73 7.10 11.29 -7.42
CA ALA A 73 6.90 10.93 -8.83
C ALA A 73 8.09 10.19 -9.45
N ASN A 74 9.13 9.86 -8.66
CA ASN A 74 10.42 9.38 -9.15
C ASN A 74 11.04 8.31 -8.23
N LEU A 75 10.20 7.38 -7.75
CA LEU A 75 10.60 6.25 -6.91
C LEU A 75 11.41 6.69 -5.67
N GLY A 76 10.88 7.68 -4.96
CA GLY A 76 11.40 8.11 -3.68
C GLY A 76 12.62 9.04 -3.74
N LYS A 77 13.08 9.47 -4.91
CA LYS A 77 14.25 10.38 -5.03
C LYS A 77 13.94 11.79 -4.53
N SER A 78 12.72 12.26 -4.73
CA SER A 78 12.22 13.52 -4.19
C SER A 78 10.76 13.40 -3.80
N TRP A 79 10.32 14.21 -2.84
CA TRP A 79 9.01 14.13 -2.23
C TRP A 79 8.34 15.47 -2.13
N SER A 80 7.01 15.47 -2.15
CA SER A 80 6.17 16.65 -1.92
C SER A 80 5.03 16.29 -0.98
N SER A 81 4.77 17.12 0.02
CA SER A 81 3.67 16.98 0.94
C SER A 81 2.31 17.09 0.23
N ARG A 82 1.35 16.34 0.71
CA ARG A 82 -0.08 16.39 0.36
C ARG A 82 -0.93 16.86 1.53
N GLY A 83 -0.26 17.34 2.60
CA GLY A 83 -0.90 17.76 3.83
C GLY A 83 -1.14 16.61 4.80
N VAL A 84 -2.02 16.86 5.76
CA VAL A 84 -2.34 15.89 6.80
C VAL A 84 -2.96 14.63 6.20
N ASN A 85 -2.39 13.48 6.56
CA ASN A 85 -2.92 12.18 6.13
C ASN A 85 -4.26 11.89 6.79
N THR A 86 -5.23 11.46 6.00
CA THR A 86 -6.55 11.02 6.47
C THR A 86 -6.88 9.60 6.03
N TYR A 87 -5.99 8.94 5.31
CA TYR A 87 -6.18 7.59 4.79
C TYR A 87 -5.63 6.56 5.76
N SER A 88 -6.37 5.47 5.94
CA SER A 88 -5.92 4.28 6.65
C SER A 88 -5.20 3.29 5.74
N ASP A 89 -5.38 3.43 4.42
CA ASP A 89 -4.74 2.59 3.41
C ASP A 89 -4.75 3.28 2.04
N ILE A 90 -3.79 2.94 1.16
CA ILE A 90 -3.65 3.50 -0.18
C ILE A 90 -3.31 2.37 -1.16
N ALA A 91 -4.00 2.35 -2.30
CA ALA A 91 -3.70 1.46 -3.41
C ALA A 91 -3.38 2.27 -4.67
N ILE A 92 -2.20 2.08 -5.25
CA ILE A 92 -1.73 2.85 -6.42
C ILE A 92 -2.28 2.24 -7.71
N ASP A 93 -2.85 3.09 -8.57
CA ASP A 93 -3.18 2.70 -9.95
C ASP A 93 -1.95 2.91 -10.84
N SER A 94 -1.13 1.88 -10.96
CA SER A 94 0.10 1.91 -11.75
C SER A 94 -0.10 2.11 -13.26
N SER A 95 -1.34 2.16 -13.75
CA SER A 95 -1.64 2.47 -15.16
C SER A 95 -1.44 3.94 -15.50
N LYS A 96 -1.49 4.83 -14.50
CA LYS A 96 -1.37 6.27 -14.67
C LYS A 96 -0.66 6.90 -13.47
N ALA A 97 0.43 7.63 -13.71
CA ALA A 97 1.15 8.34 -12.67
C ALA A 97 0.24 9.29 -11.87
N GLY A 98 0.34 9.25 -10.55
CA GLY A 98 -0.47 10.04 -9.62
C GLY A 98 -1.91 9.55 -9.44
N ALA A 99 -2.32 8.47 -10.12
CA ALA A 99 -3.62 7.87 -9.88
C ALA A 99 -3.54 6.86 -8.71
N ALA A 100 -4.45 6.99 -7.76
CA ALA A 100 -4.51 6.12 -6.59
C ALA A 100 -5.92 6.11 -5.99
N PHE A 101 -6.12 5.12 -5.13
CA PHE A 101 -7.30 5.01 -4.28
C PHE A 101 -6.85 5.09 -2.82
N GLY A 102 -7.54 5.89 -2.02
CA GLY A 102 -7.32 6.00 -0.58
C GLY A 102 -8.52 5.46 0.18
N LEU A 103 -8.26 4.73 1.25
CA LEU A 103 -9.28 4.25 2.17
C LEU A 103 -9.38 5.22 3.35
N LYS A 104 -10.58 5.76 3.61
CA LYS A 104 -10.83 6.74 4.66
C LYS A 104 -12.19 6.49 5.28
N LYS A 105 -12.21 6.20 6.60
CA LYS A 105 -13.45 5.89 7.35
C LYS A 105 -14.29 4.78 6.68
N GLY A 106 -13.64 3.74 6.18
CA GLY A 106 -14.28 2.61 5.53
C GLY A 106 -14.79 2.86 4.10
N GLN A 107 -14.60 4.05 3.55
CA GLN A 107 -15.00 4.41 2.19
C GLN A 107 -13.78 4.65 1.29
N ILE A 108 -13.93 4.34 0.02
CA ILE A 108 -12.86 4.49 -0.98
C ILE A 108 -12.98 5.85 -1.65
N TYR A 109 -11.85 6.54 -1.76
CA TYR A 109 -11.70 7.79 -2.48
C TYR A 109 -10.73 7.58 -3.64
N LYS A 110 -11.07 8.08 -4.81
CA LYS A 110 -10.22 8.01 -6.01
C LYS A 110 -9.60 9.38 -6.28
N SER A 111 -8.31 9.38 -6.52
CA SER A 111 -7.57 10.53 -7.04
C SER A 111 -6.91 10.20 -8.37
N SER A 112 -6.72 11.20 -9.22
CA SER A 112 -5.96 11.11 -10.48
C SER A 112 -4.83 12.14 -10.57
N ASP A 113 -4.55 12.84 -9.47
CA ASP A 113 -3.61 13.97 -9.38
C ASP A 113 -2.78 13.95 -8.10
N SER A 114 -2.47 12.73 -7.60
CA SER A 114 -1.65 12.49 -6.41
C SER A 114 -2.29 13.04 -5.13
N PHE A 115 -3.60 12.88 -4.96
CA PHE A 115 -4.40 13.38 -3.84
C PHE A 115 -4.36 14.91 -3.64
N ARG A 116 -4.15 15.69 -4.72
CA ARG A 116 -4.49 17.12 -4.71
C ARG A 116 -6.00 17.33 -4.74
N SER A 117 -6.71 16.42 -5.39
CA SER A 117 -8.16 16.28 -5.33
C SER A 117 -8.58 14.82 -5.22
N GLU A 118 -9.76 14.59 -4.67
CA GLU A 118 -10.30 13.24 -4.50
C GLU A 118 -11.81 13.22 -4.74
N LYS A 119 -12.33 12.04 -5.15
CA LYS A 119 -13.77 11.78 -5.27
C LYS A 119 -14.11 10.50 -4.54
N ILE A 120 -15.15 10.55 -3.71
CA ILE A 120 -15.67 9.36 -3.03
C ILE A 120 -16.30 8.38 -4.03
N ILE A 121 -15.98 7.11 -3.91
CA ILE A 121 -16.70 6.00 -4.55
C ILE A 121 -17.63 5.41 -3.51
N LYS A 122 -18.91 5.75 -3.59
CA LYS A 122 -19.91 5.30 -2.61
C LYS A 122 -20.06 3.79 -2.64
N SER A 123 -20.00 3.16 -1.47
CA SER A 123 -20.25 1.74 -1.25
C SER A 123 -21.17 1.54 -0.05
N LYS A 124 -21.98 0.48 -0.09
CA LYS A 124 -22.73 0.03 1.10
C LYS A 124 -21.85 -0.76 2.06
N LEU A 125 -20.68 -1.22 1.58
CA LEU A 125 -19.69 -1.93 2.38
C LEU A 125 -18.74 -0.92 3.03
N ALA A 126 -18.34 -1.18 4.26
CA ALA A 126 -17.25 -0.49 4.93
C ALA A 126 -15.99 -1.37 4.84
N PHE A 127 -14.93 -0.83 4.26
CA PHE A 127 -13.69 -1.57 4.05
C PHE A 127 -12.64 -1.24 5.12
N SER A 128 -11.75 -2.19 5.41
CA SER A 128 -10.62 -2.05 6.34
C SER A 128 -9.25 -2.11 5.67
N ALA A 129 -9.16 -2.68 4.45
CA ALA A 129 -7.95 -2.71 3.64
C ALA A 129 -8.30 -2.76 2.15
N ILE A 130 -7.41 -2.26 1.31
CA ILE A 130 -7.54 -2.22 -0.14
C ILE A 130 -6.21 -2.55 -0.82
N GLU A 131 -6.26 -3.26 -1.96
CA GLU A 131 -5.09 -3.59 -2.77
C GLU A 131 -5.46 -3.58 -4.25
N LEU A 132 -4.59 -3.03 -5.10
CA LEU A 132 -4.83 -2.95 -6.54
C LEU A 132 -3.65 -3.53 -7.32
N VAL A 133 -3.93 -4.54 -8.15
CA VAL A 133 -2.97 -5.07 -9.11
C VAL A 133 -3.60 -5.18 -10.50
N GLY A 134 -3.07 -4.42 -11.44
CA GLY A 134 -3.67 -4.30 -12.77
C GLY A 134 -5.11 -3.77 -12.69
N LYS A 135 -6.08 -4.57 -13.12
CA LYS A 135 -7.52 -4.24 -13.04
C LYS A 135 -8.23 -4.91 -11.86
N ARG A 136 -7.52 -5.73 -11.07
CA ARG A 136 -8.09 -6.43 -9.92
C ARG A 136 -7.95 -5.58 -8.68
N PHE A 137 -9.05 -5.13 -8.17
CA PHE A 137 -9.10 -4.34 -6.94
C PHE A 137 -9.70 -5.19 -5.84
N TYR A 138 -8.87 -5.57 -4.88
CA TYR A 138 -9.26 -6.33 -3.70
C TYR A 138 -9.60 -5.39 -2.56
N ALA A 139 -10.59 -5.74 -1.76
CA ALA A 139 -10.97 -5.00 -0.56
C ALA A 139 -11.45 -5.94 0.53
N VAL A 140 -11.21 -5.57 1.77
CA VAL A 140 -11.56 -6.34 2.98
C VAL A 140 -12.70 -5.66 3.72
N SER A 141 -13.69 -6.43 4.14
CA SER A 141 -14.71 -6.01 5.10
C SER A 141 -14.92 -7.11 6.14
N GLY A 142 -14.38 -6.92 7.35
CA GLY A 142 -14.38 -7.93 8.40
C GLY A 142 -13.61 -9.19 8.00
N SER A 143 -14.30 -10.33 7.94
CA SER A 143 -13.74 -11.61 7.47
C SER A 143 -13.96 -11.87 5.99
N ASN A 144 -14.51 -10.91 5.25
CA ASN A 144 -14.84 -11.10 3.84
C ASN A 144 -13.84 -10.37 2.93
N LEU A 145 -13.40 -11.06 1.90
CA LEU A 145 -12.60 -10.54 0.81
C LEU A 145 -13.49 -10.29 -0.39
N TYR A 146 -13.37 -9.14 -0.99
CA TYR A 146 -14.11 -8.71 -2.16
C TYR A 146 -13.17 -8.41 -3.32
N LEU A 147 -13.69 -8.58 -4.54
CA LEU A 147 -13.01 -8.24 -5.79
C LEU A 147 -13.89 -7.29 -6.61
N SER A 148 -13.28 -6.23 -7.10
CA SER A 148 -13.82 -5.38 -8.17
C SER A 148 -12.88 -5.42 -9.37
N THR A 149 -13.44 -5.49 -10.58
CA THR A 149 -12.71 -5.41 -11.87
C THR A 149 -13.09 -4.17 -12.68
N ASN A 150 -13.88 -3.28 -12.09
CA ASN A 150 -14.41 -2.07 -12.74
C ASN A 150 -14.09 -0.78 -11.96
N GLY A 151 -12.93 -0.75 -11.28
CA GLY A 151 -12.45 0.44 -10.58
C GLY A 151 -13.27 0.79 -9.35
N ALA A 152 -13.69 -0.21 -8.58
CA ALA A 152 -14.49 -0.11 -7.36
C ALA A 152 -15.96 0.31 -7.58
N ALA A 153 -16.45 0.32 -8.81
CA ALA A 153 -17.84 0.65 -9.08
C ALA A 153 -18.83 -0.43 -8.57
N SER A 154 -18.41 -1.70 -8.57
CA SER A 154 -19.14 -2.80 -7.94
C SER A 154 -18.19 -3.84 -7.37
N TRP A 155 -18.66 -4.65 -6.42
CA TRP A 155 -17.90 -5.61 -5.67
C TRP A 155 -18.57 -6.97 -5.68
N ALA A 156 -17.80 -8.03 -5.97
CA ALA A 156 -18.22 -9.41 -5.80
C ALA A 156 -17.53 -9.99 -4.58
N ALA A 157 -18.25 -10.74 -3.73
CA ALA A 157 -17.65 -11.53 -2.67
C ALA A 157 -16.75 -12.60 -3.29
N LEU A 158 -15.50 -12.68 -2.85
CA LEU A 158 -14.50 -13.59 -3.38
C LEU A 158 -14.27 -14.77 -2.43
N ALA A 159 -14.08 -14.48 -1.14
CA ALA A 159 -13.87 -15.48 -0.09
C ALA A 159 -14.34 -14.95 1.27
N THR A 160 -14.67 -15.89 2.16
CA THR A 160 -14.96 -15.61 3.58
C THR A 160 -14.04 -16.47 4.44
N PHE A 161 -13.49 -15.88 5.48
CA PHE A 161 -12.56 -16.53 6.41
C PHE A 161 -13.20 -16.67 7.79
N ASP A 162 -12.70 -17.62 8.59
CA ASP A 162 -13.22 -17.87 9.95
C ASP A 162 -12.89 -16.73 10.93
N LYS A 163 -11.86 -15.92 10.62
CA LYS A 163 -11.38 -14.81 11.44
C LYS A 163 -11.31 -13.52 10.61
N PRO A 164 -11.38 -12.35 11.24
CA PRO A 164 -11.18 -11.09 10.55
C PRO A 164 -9.85 -11.04 9.79
N ILE A 165 -9.87 -10.48 8.61
CA ILE A 165 -8.68 -10.26 7.79
C ILE A 165 -7.98 -8.99 8.30
N GLY A 166 -6.73 -9.13 8.72
CA GLY A 166 -5.89 -8.02 9.16
C GLY A 166 -5.09 -7.38 8.05
N VAL A 167 -4.58 -8.20 7.12
CA VAL A 167 -3.70 -7.75 6.03
C VAL A 167 -4.01 -8.54 4.76
N ILE A 168 -3.98 -7.86 3.64
CA ILE A 168 -3.89 -8.47 2.31
C ILE A 168 -2.67 -7.91 1.59
N SER A 169 -2.07 -8.70 0.72
CA SER A 169 -1.03 -8.26 -0.19
C SER A 169 -1.14 -9.02 -1.49
N THR A 170 -0.91 -8.36 -2.62
CA THR A 170 -1.14 -8.98 -3.91
C THR A 170 0.00 -8.71 -4.89
N SER A 171 0.19 -9.69 -5.78
CA SER A 171 1.00 -9.57 -6.99
C SER A 171 0.16 -9.97 -8.20
N GLU A 172 0.75 -9.98 -9.38
CA GLU A 172 0.05 -10.42 -10.61
C GLU A 172 -0.41 -11.88 -10.54
N SER A 173 0.28 -12.73 -9.79
CA SER A 173 0.06 -14.18 -9.74
C SER A 173 -0.34 -14.70 -8.36
N MET A 174 -0.27 -13.89 -7.32
CA MET A 174 -0.46 -14.33 -5.95
C MET A 174 -1.29 -13.31 -5.15
N LEU A 175 -2.10 -13.84 -4.22
CA LEU A 175 -2.78 -13.07 -3.20
C LEU A 175 -2.51 -13.71 -1.84
N LEU A 176 -2.01 -12.90 -0.92
CA LEU A 176 -1.76 -13.29 0.46
C LEU A 176 -2.83 -12.65 1.34
N VAL A 177 -3.34 -13.42 2.29
CA VAL A 177 -4.31 -12.97 3.29
C VAL A 177 -3.82 -13.40 4.67
N ALA A 178 -3.69 -12.45 5.59
CA ALA A 178 -3.49 -12.73 7.01
C ALA A 178 -4.84 -12.59 7.73
N ALA A 179 -5.36 -13.72 8.24
CA ALA A 179 -6.65 -13.79 8.94
C ALA A 179 -6.49 -14.49 10.29
N GLY A 180 -6.67 -13.72 11.37
CA GLY A 180 -6.36 -14.19 12.73
C GLY A 180 -4.87 -14.53 12.87
N ASP A 181 -4.59 -15.76 13.21
CA ASP A 181 -3.24 -16.35 13.39
C ASP A 181 -2.69 -17.08 12.16
N LYS A 182 -3.42 -17.02 11.03
CA LYS A 182 -3.06 -17.74 9.80
C LYS A 182 -2.63 -16.77 8.69
N ILE A 183 -1.62 -17.22 7.93
CA ILE A 183 -1.25 -16.62 6.65
C ILE A 183 -1.63 -17.61 5.57
N LEU A 184 -2.50 -17.18 4.67
CA LEU A 184 -3.07 -18.00 3.61
C LEU A 184 -2.65 -17.42 2.25
N ILE A 185 -2.31 -18.31 1.32
CA ILE A 185 -1.84 -17.92 -0.01
C ILE A 185 -2.76 -18.50 -1.06
N SER A 186 -3.19 -17.64 -1.97
CA SER A 186 -3.87 -18.03 -3.20
C SER A 186 -2.94 -17.85 -4.39
N LYS A 187 -2.84 -18.87 -5.23
CA LYS A 187 -2.11 -18.86 -6.51
C LYS A 187 -3.05 -18.79 -7.72
N ASP A 188 -4.34 -18.64 -7.47
CA ASP A 188 -5.41 -18.58 -8.47
C ASP A 188 -6.28 -17.33 -8.32
N LEU A 189 -5.65 -16.25 -7.81
CA LEU A 189 -6.22 -14.91 -7.68
C LEU A 189 -7.41 -14.83 -6.73
N GLY A 190 -7.38 -15.63 -5.67
CA GLY A 190 -8.37 -15.62 -4.60
C GLY A 190 -9.50 -16.64 -4.75
N LYS A 191 -9.43 -17.57 -5.71
CA LYS A 191 -10.44 -18.63 -5.87
C LYS A 191 -10.27 -19.75 -4.84
N SER A 192 -9.02 -20.03 -4.45
CA SER A 192 -8.70 -20.97 -3.37
C SER A 192 -7.54 -20.46 -2.54
N PHE A 193 -7.49 -20.90 -1.26
CA PHE A 193 -6.45 -20.52 -0.31
C PHE A 193 -5.89 -21.76 0.39
N LYS A 194 -4.58 -21.75 0.64
CA LYS A 194 -3.85 -22.78 1.37
C LYS A 194 -2.95 -22.16 2.42
#